data_7a779fc9c7b6745f2e791657d9c4b13c
#
_entry.id   7a779fc9c7b6745f2e791657d9c4b13c
#
_cell.length_a   1.000
_cell.length_b   1.000
_cell.length_c   1.000
_cell.angle_alpha   90.00
_cell.angle_beta   90.00
_cell.angle_gamma   90.00
#
_symmetry.space_group_name_H-M   'P 1'
#
loop_
_entity.id
_entity.type
_entity.pdbx_description
1 polymer ?
#
loop_
_entity_poly.entity_id
_entity_poly.type
_entity_poly.pdbx_seq_one_letter_code
_entity_poly.pdbx_strand_id
1 'polypeptide(L)'
;DTDTAVLRSVTAKYVYGLTATPKRDDGQDRKIFLQLGPIRFRYTAKDRAKKQGIGHYVYPRFTRFVHLSEKPPAMAELNQLVIESEDRNAQILSDTITCVQNGRTPLVMTKYKEHARLLYQRLQGSADHVFLLQGGKSSKERAQVRNALLAVSETDMLIVVAIGKYIGEGFNLPRLDTLLLAMPISWQGNVEQYAGRLNRDYDGKQDVIIFDYIDAHVPTLERMY
;
A
#
# COMPACT_ATOMS: atom_id res chain seq x y z
N ASP A 1 -7.41 -13.50 23.42
CA ASP A 1 -7.36 -12.26 22.64
C ASP A 1 -6.86 -11.14 23.57
N THR A 2 -5.72 -10.54 23.23
CA THR A 2 -5.01 -9.57 24.09
C THR A 2 -5.90 -8.36 24.42
N ASP A 3 -6.63 -7.86 23.43
CA ASP A 3 -7.51 -6.70 23.59
C ASP A 3 -8.66 -6.97 24.57
N THR A 4 -9.22 -8.17 24.52
CA THR A 4 -10.27 -8.60 25.46
C THR A 4 -9.75 -8.68 26.89
N ALA A 5 -8.54 -9.17 27.10
CA ALA A 5 -7.92 -9.24 28.43
C ALA A 5 -7.66 -7.85 29.02
N VAL A 6 -7.13 -6.94 28.20
CA VAL A 6 -6.90 -5.54 28.59
C VAL A 6 -8.22 -4.87 28.96
N LEU A 7 -9.25 -4.97 28.13
CA LEU A 7 -10.53 -4.31 28.37
C LEU A 7 -11.25 -4.84 29.63
N ARG A 8 -11.07 -6.09 30.00
CA ARG A 8 -11.62 -6.65 31.25
C ARG A 8 -10.95 -6.11 32.51
N SER A 9 -9.72 -5.65 32.42
CA SER A 9 -8.97 -5.06 33.54
C SER A 9 -9.16 -3.55 33.69
N VAL A 10 -9.84 -2.90 32.73
CA VAL A 10 -10.05 -1.45 32.71
C VAL A 10 -11.26 -1.09 33.59
N THR A 11 -11.05 -0.22 34.58
CA THR A 11 -12.09 0.31 35.47
C THR A 11 -12.56 1.72 35.08
N ALA A 12 -12.18 2.21 33.89
CA ALA A 12 -12.54 3.53 33.41
C ALA A 12 -14.06 3.65 33.17
N LYS A 13 -14.63 4.81 33.51
CA LYS A 13 -16.05 5.12 33.29
C LYS A 13 -16.43 5.16 31.82
N TYR A 14 -15.49 5.55 30.95
CA TYR A 14 -15.68 5.63 29.52
C TYR A 14 -14.53 4.93 28.81
N VAL A 15 -14.84 4.09 27.83
CA VAL A 15 -13.87 3.37 26.99
C VAL A 15 -14.23 3.63 25.53
N TYR A 16 -13.27 4.11 24.76
CA TYR A 16 -13.44 4.40 23.35
C TYR A 16 -12.48 3.55 22.51
N GLY A 17 -13.00 2.89 21.48
CA GLY A 17 -12.19 2.23 20.46
C GLY A 17 -12.03 3.11 19.24
N LEU A 18 -10.78 3.25 18.77
CA LEU A 18 -10.45 3.93 17.52
C LEU A 18 -9.81 2.92 16.57
N THR A 19 -10.37 2.78 15.38
CA THR A 19 -9.83 1.90 14.34
C THR A 19 -10.11 2.46 12.96
N ALA A 20 -9.17 2.29 12.04
CA ALA A 20 -9.38 2.60 10.64
C ALA A 20 -10.23 1.51 9.94
N THR A 21 -10.14 0.27 10.41
CA THR A 21 -10.81 -0.90 9.83
C THR A 21 -11.50 -1.69 10.94
N PRO A 22 -12.81 -1.48 11.19
CA PRO A 22 -13.53 -2.20 12.24
C PRO A 22 -13.79 -3.66 11.89
N LYS A 23 -13.63 -4.08 10.62
CA LYS A 23 -13.70 -5.46 10.18
C LYS A 23 -12.39 -6.19 10.48
N ARG A 24 -12.49 -7.43 10.99
CA ARG A 24 -11.37 -8.33 11.23
C ARG A 24 -11.38 -9.46 10.20
N ASP A 25 -10.20 -9.85 9.74
CA ASP A 25 -10.05 -10.95 8.76
C ASP A 25 -10.48 -12.32 9.36
N ASP A 26 -10.49 -12.44 10.71
CA ASP A 26 -10.92 -13.62 11.43
C ASP A 26 -12.43 -13.65 11.73
N GLY A 27 -13.21 -12.68 11.24
CA GLY A 27 -14.67 -12.59 11.42
C GLY A 27 -15.13 -12.34 12.87
N GLN A 28 -14.21 -12.00 13.78
CA GLN A 28 -14.53 -11.77 15.19
C GLN A 28 -14.85 -10.31 15.53
N ASP A 29 -15.31 -9.53 14.58
CA ASP A 29 -15.73 -8.14 14.76
C ASP A 29 -16.77 -7.97 15.86
N ARG A 30 -17.67 -8.94 16.00
CA ARG A 30 -18.73 -8.94 17.04
C ARG A 30 -18.18 -8.81 18.44
N LYS A 31 -16.98 -9.34 18.71
CA LYS A 31 -16.35 -9.24 20.05
C LYS A 31 -15.98 -7.79 20.40
N ILE A 32 -15.54 -7.02 19.39
CA ILE A 32 -15.22 -5.59 19.56
C ILE A 32 -16.50 -4.83 19.92
N PHE A 33 -17.57 -5.05 19.18
CA PHE A 33 -18.85 -4.37 19.42
C PHE A 33 -19.52 -4.77 20.75
N LEU A 34 -19.33 -6.00 21.21
CA LEU A 34 -19.82 -6.43 22.53
C LEU A 34 -19.11 -5.72 23.69
N GLN A 35 -17.87 -5.31 23.50
CA GLN A 35 -17.06 -4.68 24.56
C GLN A 35 -17.10 -3.15 24.50
N LEU A 36 -17.06 -2.57 23.31
CA LEU A 36 -16.96 -1.13 23.10
C LEU A 36 -18.29 -0.48 22.66
N GLY A 37 -19.31 -1.30 22.39
CA GLY A 37 -20.60 -0.84 21.87
C GLY A 37 -20.56 -0.59 20.36
N PRO A 38 -21.66 -0.10 19.78
CA PRO A 38 -21.77 0.15 18.35
C PRO A 38 -20.89 1.32 17.91
N ILE A 39 -20.60 1.38 16.59
CA ILE A 39 -19.88 2.50 16.00
C ILE A 39 -20.69 3.78 16.21
N ARG A 40 -20.13 4.73 16.95
CA ARG A 40 -20.76 6.03 17.25
C ARG A 40 -20.44 7.10 16.24
N PHE A 41 -19.28 7.02 15.63
CA PHE A 41 -18.81 7.98 14.63
C PHE A 41 -18.01 7.26 13.56
N ARG A 42 -18.22 7.63 12.31
CA ARG A 42 -17.45 7.12 11.17
C ARG A 42 -16.96 8.31 10.34
N TYR A 43 -15.66 8.36 10.14
CA TYR A 43 -15.01 9.34 9.28
C TYR A 43 -14.33 8.59 8.14
N THR A 44 -14.89 8.69 6.94
CA THR A 44 -14.44 7.91 5.78
C THR A 44 -13.32 8.64 5.04
N ALA A 45 -12.57 7.90 4.19
CA ALA A 45 -11.60 8.50 3.28
C ALA A 45 -12.26 9.55 2.36
N LYS A 46 -13.53 9.35 1.98
CA LYS A 46 -14.32 10.30 1.19
C LYS A 46 -14.62 11.60 1.95
N ASP A 47 -14.93 11.50 3.24
CA ASP A 47 -15.15 12.68 4.10
C ASP A 47 -13.86 13.48 4.27
N ARG A 48 -12.72 12.76 4.42
CA ARG A 48 -11.40 13.36 4.48
C ARG A 48 -11.06 14.09 3.18
N ALA A 49 -11.21 13.41 2.03
CA ALA A 49 -10.94 13.98 0.71
C ALA A 49 -11.73 15.26 0.47
N LYS A 50 -13.04 15.26 0.81
CA LYS A 50 -13.88 16.47 0.72
C LYS A 50 -13.36 17.61 1.59
N LYS A 51 -12.90 17.31 2.82
CA LYS A 51 -12.42 18.33 3.73
C LYS A 51 -11.05 18.89 3.32
N GLN A 52 -10.18 18.06 2.73
CA GLN A 52 -8.84 18.42 2.31
C GLN A 52 -8.78 19.01 0.90
N GLY A 53 -9.84 18.84 0.08
CA GLY A 53 -9.85 19.28 -1.32
C GLY A 53 -8.93 18.46 -2.22
N ILE A 54 -8.41 17.31 -1.74
CA ILE A 54 -7.51 16.41 -2.49
C ILE A 54 -8.35 15.42 -3.29
N GLY A 55 -8.17 15.40 -4.62
CA GLY A 55 -8.78 14.40 -5.50
C GLY A 55 -8.20 13.01 -5.27
N HIS A 56 -9.03 11.96 -5.35
CA HIS A 56 -8.57 10.57 -5.28
C HIS A 56 -9.01 9.83 -6.55
N TYR A 57 -8.02 9.30 -7.28
CA TYR A 57 -8.26 8.63 -8.55
C TYR A 57 -7.66 7.24 -8.52
N VAL A 58 -8.45 6.25 -8.95
CA VAL A 58 -7.98 4.88 -9.15
C VAL A 58 -7.97 4.60 -10.65
N TYR A 59 -6.81 4.24 -11.18
CA TYR A 59 -6.62 3.88 -12.57
C TYR A 59 -6.41 2.36 -12.69
N PRO A 60 -7.41 1.61 -13.18
CA PRO A 60 -7.22 0.21 -13.49
C PRO A 60 -6.27 0.06 -14.67
N ARG A 61 -5.23 -0.75 -14.50
CA ARG A 61 -4.19 -1.02 -15.49
C ARG A 61 -4.26 -2.49 -15.89
N PHE A 62 -4.95 -2.79 -16.95
CA PHE A 62 -5.03 -4.16 -17.46
C PHE A 62 -3.67 -4.62 -17.96
N THR A 63 -3.21 -5.76 -17.44
CA THR A 63 -1.93 -6.35 -17.84
C THR A 63 -2.13 -7.33 -18.98
N ARG A 64 -1.02 -7.69 -19.66
CA ARG A 64 -1.00 -8.73 -20.66
C ARG A 64 -0.60 -10.09 -20.08
N PHE A 65 -0.56 -10.20 -18.76
CA PHE A 65 -0.19 -11.44 -18.10
C PHE A 65 -1.22 -12.52 -18.38
N VAL A 66 -0.77 -13.62 -18.99
CA VAL A 66 -1.57 -14.79 -19.33
C VAL A 66 -0.89 -16.02 -18.75
N HIS A 67 -1.67 -16.90 -18.15
CA HIS A 67 -1.21 -18.23 -17.75
C HIS A 67 -2.15 -19.28 -18.32
N LEU A 68 -1.60 -20.09 -19.25
CA LEU A 68 -2.32 -21.17 -19.89
C LEU A 68 -1.95 -22.47 -19.18
N SER A 69 -2.86 -22.99 -18.37
CA SER A 69 -2.73 -24.29 -17.71
C SER A 69 -4.08 -24.99 -17.70
N GLU A 70 -4.07 -26.31 -17.91
CA GLU A 70 -5.28 -27.13 -17.78
C GLU A 70 -5.84 -27.15 -16.37
N LYS A 71 -4.97 -26.99 -15.36
CA LYS A 71 -5.36 -26.92 -13.95
C LYS A 71 -4.96 -25.55 -13.38
N PRO A 72 -5.84 -24.93 -12.58
CA PRO A 72 -5.46 -23.69 -11.89
C PRO A 72 -4.22 -23.94 -11.02
N PRO A 73 -3.15 -23.12 -11.16
CA PRO A 73 -1.96 -23.27 -10.34
C PRO A 73 -2.27 -22.97 -8.87
N ALA A 74 -1.45 -23.50 -7.97
CA ALA A 74 -1.50 -23.12 -6.58
C ALA A 74 -1.20 -21.60 -6.46
N MET A 75 -1.79 -20.94 -5.45
CA MET A 75 -1.64 -19.50 -5.29
C MET A 75 -0.18 -19.05 -5.12
N ALA A 76 0.66 -19.87 -4.51
CA ALA A 76 2.09 -19.59 -4.37
C ALA A 76 2.81 -19.60 -5.74
N GLU A 77 2.50 -20.59 -6.58
CA GLU A 77 3.03 -20.69 -7.94
C GLU A 77 2.56 -19.52 -8.80
N LEU A 78 1.27 -19.20 -8.74
CA LEU A 78 0.71 -18.07 -9.47
C LEU A 78 1.36 -16.74 -9.07
N ASN A 79 1.61 -16.52 -7.79
CA ASN A 79 2.32 -15.33 -7.32
C ASN A 79 3.75 -15.28 -7.86
N GLN A 80 4.44 -16.42 -7.96
CA GLN A 80 5.79 -16.48 -8.52
C GLN A 80 5.77 -16.11 -10.02
N LEU A 81 4.82 -16.66 -10.78
CA LEU A 81 4.64 -16.32 -12.20
C LEU A 81 4.34 -14.82 -12.41
N VAL A 82 3.55 -14.23 -11.54
CA VAL A 82 3.27 -12.78 -11.56
C VAL A 82 4.54 -11.95 -11.30
N ILE A 83 5.38 -12.38 -10.35
CA ILE A 83 6.67 -11.73 -10.03
C ILE A 83 7.63 -11.81 -11.21
N GLU A 84 7.66 -12.94 -11.92
CA GLU A 84 8.56 -13.20 -13.04
C GLU A 84 8.06 -12.64 -14.38
N SER A 85 6.81 -12.20 -14.47
CA SER A 85 6.23 -11.67 -15.70
C SER A 85 6.93 -10.39 -16.17
N GLU A 86 7.72 -10.49 -17.23
CA GLU A 86 8.48 -9.38 -17.81
C GLU A 86 7.56 -8.26 -18.33
N ASP A 87 6.52 -8.60 -19.09
CA ASP A 87 5.59 -7.60 -19.65
C ASP A 87 4.87 -6.81 -18.54
N ARG A 88 4.46 -7.51 -17.50
CA ARG A 88 3.81 -6.90 -16.34
C ARG A 88 4.75 -5.97 -15.58
N ASN A 89 5.96 -6.43 -15.34
CA ASN A 89 6.99 -5.63 -14.68
C ASN A 89 7.39 -4.41 -15.53
N ALA A 90 7.53 -4.59 -16.86
CA ALA A 90 7.82 -3.48 -17.77
C ALA A 90 6.72 -2.41 -17.73
N GLN A 91 5.45 -2.79 -17.65
CA GLN A 91 4.33 -1.86 -17.50
C GLN A 91 4.41 -1.08 -16.18
N ILE A 92 4.67 -1.76 -15.06
CA ILE A 92 4.83 -1.12 -13.74
C ILE A 92 5.99 -0.12 -13.74
N LEU A 93 7.13 -0.51 -14.31
CA LEU A 93 8.31 0.35 -14.43
C LEU A 93 8.02 1.57 -15.29
N SER A 94 7.40 1.39 -16.46
CA SER A 94 7.03 2.47 -17.36
C SER A 94 6.08 3.48 -16.69
N ASP A 95 5.05 3.00 -16.00
CA ASP A 95 4.11 3.85 -15.26
C ASP A 95 4.81 4.61 -14.13
N THR A 96 5.73 3.95 -13.40
CA THR A 96 6.50 4.57 -12.32
C THR A 96 7.39 5.70 -12.85
N ILE A 97 8.13 5.44 -13.93
CA ILE A 97 9.01 6.42 -14.59
C ILE A 97 8.19 7.59 -15.10
N THR A 98 7.07 7.33 -15.77
CA THR A 98 6.16 8.37 -16.24
C THR A 98 5.65 9.25 -15.11
N CYS A 99 5.29 8.67 -13.97
CA CYS A 99 4.86 9.42 -12.80
C CYS A 99 5.95 10.36 -12.29
N VAL A 100 7.18 9.88 -12.10
CA VAL A 100 8.26 10.71 -11.57
C VAL A 100 8.68 11.80 -12.55
N GLN A 101 8.67 11.53 -13.85
CA GLN A 101 8.94 12.52 -14.90
C GLN A 101 7.89 13.64 -14.94
N ASN A 102 6.66 13.34 -14.52
CA ASN A 102 5.58 14.31 -14.37
C ASN A 102 5.56 15.00 -12.99
N GLY A 103 6.67 14.95 -12.24
CA GLY A 103 6.84 15.60 -10.93
C GLY A 103 6.12 14.92 -9.78
N ARG A 104 5.66 13.67 -9.94
CA ARG A 104 5.01 12.90 -8.89
C ARG A 104 6.01 12.12 -8.04
N THR A 105 5.59 11.75 -6.84
CA THR A 105 6.39 10.92 -5.94
C THR A 105 5.75 9.55 -5.79
N PRO A 106 6.11 8.56 -6.64
CA PRO A 106 5.49 7.25 -6.64
C PRO A 106 6.00 6.35 -5.52
N LEU A 107 5.06 5.61 -4.95
CA LEU A 107 5.26 4.48 -4.07
C LEU A 107 4.88 3.19 -4.80
N VAL A 108 5.87 2.37 -5.14
CA VAL A 108 5.66 1.06 -5.74
C VAL A 108 5.56 0.03 -4.64
N MET A 109 4.39 -0.58 -4.48
CA MET A 109 4.12 -1.49 -3.39
C MET A 109 3.94 -2.92 -3.85
N THR A 110 4.65 -3.84 -3.22
CA THR A 110 4.53 -5.27 -3.45
C THR A 110 4.40 -6.04 -2.14
N LYS A 111 4.09 -7.32 -2.24
CA LYS A 111 3.96 -8.25 -1.11
C LYS A 111 5.25 -9.05 -0.86
N TYR A 112 6.09 -9.24 -1.90
CA TYR A 112 7.23 -10.14 -1.89
C TYR A 112 8.56 -9.40 -1.95
N LYS A 113 9.54 -9.87 -1.16
CA LYS A 113 10.88 -9.27 -1.09
C LYS A 113 11.63 -9.34 -2.41
N GLU A 114 11.50 -10.46 -3.10
CA GLU A 114 12.16 -10.70 -4.40
C GLU A 114 11.64 -9.72 -5.44
N HIS A 115 10.32 -9.58 -5.53
CA HIS A 115 9.69 -8.62 -6.43
C HIS A 115 10.10 -7.18 -6.10
N ALA A 116 10.11 -6.81 -4.81
CA ALA A 116 10.55 -5.48 -4.39
C ALA A 116 12.01 -5.19 -4.80
N ARG A 117 12.91 -6.18 -4.67
CA ARG A 117 14.31 -6.06 -5.09
C ARG A 117 14.45 -5.93 -6.60
N LEU A 118 13.71 -6.76 -7.36
CA LEU A 118 13.70 -6.72 -8.82
C LEU A 118 13.26 -5.33 -9.32
N LEU A 119 12.13 -4.82 -8.85
CA LEU A 119 11.63 -3.51 -9.24
C LEU A 119 12.58 -2.39 -8.80
N TYR A 120 13.11 -2.45 -7.58
CA TYR A 120 14.10 -1.51 -7.09
C TYR A 120 15.35 -1.45 -7.97
N GLN A 121 15.91 -2.61 -8.34
CA GLN A 121 17.09 -2.68 -9.20
C GLN A 121 16.84 -2.08 -10.58
N ARG A 122 15.68 -2.36 -11.16
CA ARG A 122 15.31 -1.87 -12.50
C ARG A 122 14.96 -0.39 -12.52
N LEU A 123 14.59 0.20 -11.38
CA LEU A 123 14.29 1.63 -11.25
C LEU A 123 15.54 2.48 -10.93
N GLN A 124 16.71 1.85 -10.68
CA GLN A 124 17.94 2.61 -10.46
C GLN A 124 18.26 3.49 -11.67
N GLY A 125 18.60 4.76 -11.40
CA GLY A 125 18.89 5.75 -12.46
C GLY A 125 17.64 6.38 -13.11
N SER A 126 16.42 6.01 -12.69
CA SER A 126 15.18 6.62 -13.21
C SER A 126 14.72 7.85 -12.41
N ALA A 127 15.36 8.13 -11.28
CA ALA A 127 15.14 9.30 -10.44
C ALA A 127 16.43 9.65 -9.70
N ASP A 128 16.52 10.84 -9.09
CA ASP A 128 17.67 11.24 -8.29
C ASP A 128 17.85 10.31 -7.08
N HIS A 129 16.74 9.86 -6.51
CA HIS A 129 16.72 8.94 -5.39
C HIS A 129 15.72 7.80 -5.59
N VAL A 130 16.19 6.57 -5.38
CA VAL A 130 15.34 5.38 -5.35
C VAL A 130 15.59 4.63 -4.03
N PHE A 131 14.55 4.45 -3.23
CA PHE A 131 14.64 3.78 -1.94
C PHE A 131 13.91 2.45 -1.92
N LEU A 132 14.50 1.47 -1.20
CA LEU A 132 13.87 0.17 -0.95
C LEU A 132 13.55 0.00 0.54
N LEU A 133 12.26 -0.08 0.86
CA LEU A 133 11.75 -0.35 2.20
C LEU A 133 11.35 -1.82 2.35
N GLN A 134 12.24 -2.61 2.93
CA GLN A 134 12.03 -4.06 3.17
C GLN A 134 12.44 -4.46 4.57
N GLY A 135 11.90 -5.60 5.06
CA GLY A 135 12.29 -6.15 6.35
C GLY A 135 13.59 -6.93 6.32
N GLY A 136 14.04 -7.34 7.51
CA GLY A 136 15.28 -8.08 7.69
C GLY A 136 16.47 -7.19 8.05
N LYS A 137 16.26 -5.87 8.14
CA LYS A 137 17.26 -4.91 8.62
C LYS A 137 17.09 -4.67 10.12
N SER A 138 18.19 -4.34 10.80
CA SER A 138 18.19 -3.93 12.21
C SER A 138 17.34 -2.66 12.41
N SER A 139 16.95 -2.38 13.65
CA SER A 139 16.25 -1.13 13.99
C SER A 139 17.06 0.10 13.58
N LYS A 140 18.38 0.05 13.75
CA LYS A 140 19.31 1.13 13.37
C LYS A 140 19.32 1.37 11.86
N GLU A 141 19.44 0.32 11.05
CA GLU A 141 19.42 0.43 9.57
C GLU A 141 18.08 0.96 9.05
N ARG A 142 16.97 0.54 9.66
CA ARG A 142 15.64 1.07 9.30
C ARG A 142 15.53 2.57 9.60
N ALA A 143 16.08 3.01 10.74
CA ALA A 143 16.12 4.43 11.10
C ALA A 143 17.01 5.23 10.14
N GLN A 144 18.15 4.69 9.73
CA GLN A 144 19.03 5.32 8.74
C GLN A 144 18.34 5.52 7.39
N VAL A 145 17.70 4.48 6.85
CA VAL A 145 16.95 4.57 5.58
C VAL A 145 15.82 5.58 5.69
N ARG A 146 15.09 5.59 6.80
CA ARG A 146 14.02 6.56 7.04
C ARG A 146 14.56 7.99 7.10
N ASN A 147 15.65 8.23 7.82
CA ASN A 147 16.25 9.56 7.93
C ASN A 147 16.79 10.04 6.58
N ALA A 148 17.44 9.16 5.82
CA ALA A 148 17.90 9.48 4.46
C ALA A 148 16.72 9.84 3.54
N LEU A 149 15.62 9.09 3.62
CA LEU A 149 14.40 9.36 2.85
C LEU A 149 13.76 10.72 3.20
N LEU A 150 13.75 11.08 4.49
CA LEU A 150 13.21 12.35 4.95
C LEU A 150 14.14 13.56 4.66
N ALA A 151 15.43 13.29 4.41
CA ALA A 151 16.42 14.31 4.06
C ALA A 151 16.46 14.61 2.55
N VAL A 152 15.73 13.88 1.71
CA VAL A 152 15.65 14.15 0.26
C VAL A 152 15.01 15.51 0.03
N SER A 153 15.65 16.34 -0.80
CA SER A 153 15.11 17.64 -1.19
C SER A 153 13.73 17.52 -1.84
N GLU A 154 12.88 18.50 -1.64
CA GLU A 154 11.55 18.55 -2.29
C GLU A 154 11.64 18.67 -3.80
N THR A 155 12.72 19.22 -4.31
CA THR A 155 12.99 19.38 -5.75
C THR A 155 13.48 18.12 -6.41
N ASP A 156 14.04 17.18 -5.65
CA ASP A 156 14.62 15.96 -6.19
C ASP A 156 13.54 14.93 -6.55
N MET A 157 13.75 14.25 -7.66
CA MET A 157 12.90 13.14 -8.09
C MET A 157 13.10 11.94 -7.16
N LEU A 158 12.01 11.43 -6.61
CA LEU A 158 12.03 10.35 -5.63
C LEU A 158 11.09 9.22 -6.01
N ILE A 159 11.62 7.99 -5.98
CA ILE A 159 10.85 6.75 -6.09
C ILE A 159 11.02 5.94 -4.79
N VAL A 160 9.93 5.42 -4.26
CA VAL A 160 9.95 4.51 -3.12
C VAL A 160 9.40 3.15 -3.55
N VAL A 161 10.18 2.09 -3.38
CA VAL A 161 9.72 0.70 -3.52
C VAL A 161 9.59 0.08 -2.14
N ALA A 162 8.47 -0.55 -1.85
CA ALA A 162 8.23 -1.04 -0.50
C ALA A 162 7.42 -2.34 -0.43
N ILE A 163 7.64 -3.09 0.65
CA ILE A 163 6.77 -4.20 1.03
C ILE A 163 5.71 -3.66 1.99
N GLY A 164 4.43 -3.92 1.70
CA GLY A 164 3.29 -3.30 2.35
C GLY A 164 3.35 -3.22 3.88
N LYS A 165 3.78 -4.29 4.57
CA LYS A 165 3.87 -4.28 6.03
C LYS A 165 4.90 -3.28 6.62
N TYR A 166 5.84 -2.77 5.81
CA TYR A 166 6.86 -1.81 6.26
C TYR A 166 6.48 -0.35 6.01
N ILE A 167 5.40 -0.14 5.31
CA ILE A 167 4.73 1.17 5.19
C ILE A 167 3.75 1.40 6.37
N GLY A 168 3.59 0.40 7.24
CA GLY A 168 2.71 0.46 8.39
C GLY A 168 3.14 1.47 9.44
N GLU A 169 3.44 1.02 10.64
CA GLU A 169 3.71 1.88 11.79
C GLU A 169 4.95 2.77 11.61
N GLY A 170 4.79 4.07 11.82
CA GLY A 170 5.87 5.05 11.85
C GLY A 170 6.37 5.54 10.48
N PHE A 171 5.86 5.06 9.37
CA PHE A 171 6.19 5.61 8.05
C PHE A 171 5.35 6.86 7.76
N ASN A 172 6.02 7.98 7.59
CA ASN A 172 5.41 9.27 7.31
C ASN A 172 6.21 10.01 6.23
N LEU A 173 5.72 9.99 5.00
CA LEU A 173 6.27 10.76 3.89
C LEU A 173 5.11 11.48 3.17
N PRO A 174 4.77 12.71 3.60
CA PRO A 174 3.60 13.43 3.10
C PRO A 174 3.63 13.72 1.59
N ARG A 175 4.82 13.87 1.00
CA ARG A 175 4.98 14.15 -0.45
C ARG A 175 4.52 13.00 -1.37
N LEU A 176 4.35 11.76 -0.85
CA LEU A 176 3.82 10.66 -1.66
C LEU A 176 2.42 10.98 -2.17
N ASP A 177 2.23 10.88 -3.46
CA ASP A 177 0.98 11.21 -4.15
C ASP A 177 0.51 10.13 -5.14
N THR A 178 1.34 9.13 -5.40
CA THR A 178 1.03 8.05 -6.35
C THR A 178 1.34 6.69 -5.73
N LEU A 179 0.41 5.75 -5.79
CA LEU A 179 0.56 4.38 -5.33
C LEU A 179 0.42 3.42 -6.52
N LEU A 180 1.43 2.57 -6.72
CA LEU A 180 1.38 1.50 -7.71
C LEU A 180 1.29 0.16 -6.97
N LEU A 181 0.17 -0.54 -7.12
CA LEU A 181 -0.09 -1.84 -6.50
C LEU A 181 0.51 -2.96 -7.35
N ALA A 182 1.83 -3.15 -7.24
CA ALA A 182 2.60 -4.06 -8.10
C ALA A 182 2.25 -5.56 -7.93
N MET A 183 1.46 -5.93 -6.93
CA MET A 183 0.93 -7.29 -6.74
C MET A 183 -0.57 -7.21 -6.45
N PRO A 184 -1.34 -8.21 -6.89
CA PRO A 184 -2.74 -8.32 -6.54
C PRO A 184 -2.92 -8.32 -5.02
N ILE A 185 -3.74 -7.43 -4.53
CA ILE A 185 -4.04 -7.30 -3.09
C ILE A 185 -5.55 -7.54 -2.94
N SER A 186 -5.92 -8.54 -2.14
CA SER A 186 -7.33 -8.74 -1.82
C SER A 186 -7.88 -7.49 -1.09
N TRP A 187 -8.92 -6.93 -1.62
CA TRP A 187 -9.39 -5.56 -1.43
C TRP A 187 -9.74 -5.11 -0.01
N GLN A 188 -10.02 -6.02 0.89
CA GLN A 188 -10.60 -5.63 2.17
C GLN A 188 -9.55 -5.23 3.22
N GLY A 189 -9.36 -3.94 3.40
CA GLY A 189 -8.65 -3.35 4.54
C GLY A 189 -7.24 -2.86 4.28
N ASN A 190 -6.46 -3.50 3.42
CA ASN A 190 -5.06 -3.13 3.20
C ASN A 190 -4.91 -1.91 2.28
N VAL A 191 -5.71 -1.82 1.21
CA VAL A 191 -5.62 -0.70 0.26
C VAL A 191 -6.04 0.61 0.92
N GLU A 192 -7.08 0.60 1.77
CA GLU A 192 -7.50 1.79 2.53
C GLU A 192 -6.41 2.28 3.48
N GLN A 193 -5.68 1.35 4.12
CA GLN A 193 -4.55 1.72 4.97
C GLN A 193 -3.41 2.35 4.16
N TYR A 194 -3.10 1.80 2.99
CA TYR A 194 -2.03 2.30 2.14
C TYR A 194 -2.42 3.64 1.49
N ALA A 195 -3.62 3.74 0.94
CA ALA A 195 -4.16 5.00 0.44
C ALA A 195 -4.21 6.07 1.55
N GLY A 196 -4.57 5.69 2.76
CA GLY A 196 -4.56 6.57 3.93
C GLY A 196 -3.18 7.17 4.26
N ARG A 197 -2.08 6.53 3.83
CA ARG A 197 -0.73 7.06 4.01
C ARG A 197 -0.39 8.15 2.99
N LEU A 198 -0.97 8.06 1.79
CA LEU A 198 -0.83 9.09 0.77
C LEU A 198 -1.73 10.30 1.04
N ASN A 199 -2.81 10.12 1.83
CA ASN A 199 -3.78 11.17 2.16
C ASN A 199 -3.28 12.14 3.24
N ARG A 200 -2.00 12.44 3.27
CA ARG A 200 -1.42 13.42 4.18
C ARG A 200 -1.31 14.76 3.49
N ASP A 201 -1.60 15.80 4.27
CA ASP A 201 -1.47 17.16 3.78
C ASP A 201 -0.01 17.43 3.42
N TYR A 202 0.19 17.96 2.24
CA TYR A 202 1.47 18.39 1.73
C TYR A 202 1.24 19.55 0.77
N ASP A 203 2.04 20.61 0.88
CA ASP A 203 1.92 21.80 0.06
C ASP A 203 2.05 21.43 -1.43
N GLY A 204 1.09 21.92 -2.22
CA GLY A 204 1.04 21.65 -3.66
C GLY A 204 0.40 20.31 -4.06
N LYS A 205 0.08 19.41 -3.13
CA LYS A 205 -0.60 18.15 -3.46
C LYS A 205 -2.07 18.40 -3.82
N GLN A 206 -2.42 18.18 -5.07
CA GLN A 206 -3.78 18.35 -5.58
C GLN A 206 -4.59 17.06 -5.60
N ASP A 207 -3.91 15.94 -5.81
CA ASP A 207 -4.55 14.63 -5.91
C ASP A 207 -3.65 13.48 -5.44
N VAL A 208 -4.29 12.33 -5.27
CA VAL A 208 -3.66 11.03 -5.05
C VAL A 208 -4.11 10.07 -6.13
N ILE A 209 -3.15 9.44 -6.79
CA ILE A 209 -3.38 8.47 -7.85
C ILE A 209 -3.02 7.07 -7.36
N ILE A 210 -3.88 6.10 -7.66
CA ILE A 210 -3.62 4.69 -7.40
C ILE A 210 -3.70 3.94 -8.73
N PHE A 211 -2.60 3.29 -9.10
CA PHE A 211 -2.56 2.34 -10.21
C PHE A 211 -2.81 0.93 -9.68
N ASP A 212 -3.85 0.30 -10.16
CA ASP A 212 -4.23 -1.06 -9.81
C ASP A 212 -4.06 -1.97 -11.04
N TYR A 213 -3.09 -2.91 -10.97
CA TYR A 213 -2.73 -3.76 -12.09
C TYR A 213 -3.60 -5.03 -12.11
N ILE A 214 -4.54 -5.06 -13.05
CA ILE A 214 -5.56 -6.09 -13.19
C ILE A 214 -5.09 -7.16 -14.17
N ASP A 215 -4.93 -8.38 -13.68
CA ASP A 215 -4.53 -9.54 -14.46
C ASP A 215 -5.78 -10.31 -14.97
N ALA A 216 -6.57 -9.65 -15.84
CA ALA A 216 -7.90 -10.09 -16.27
C ALA A 216 -7.90 -11.42 -17.05
N HIS A 217 -6.76 -11.81 -17.62
CA HIS A 217 -6.64 -13.08 -18.36
C HIS A 217 -6.40 -14.30 -17.45
N VAL A 218 -6.30 -14.10 -16.15
CA VAL A 218 -6.13 -15.17 -15.16
C VAL A 218 -7.31 -15.16 -14.18
N PRO A 219 -8.29 -16.07 -14.34
CA PRO A 219 -9.55 -16.02 -13.58
C PRO A 219 -9.39 -15.99 -12.06
N THR A 220 -8.32 -16.62 -11.54
CA THR A 220 -8.03 -16.60 -10.10
C THR A 220 -7.62 -15.21 -9.62
N LEU A 221 -6.85 -14.47 -10.42
CA LEU A 221 -6.41 -13.10 -10.10
C LEU A 221 -7.52 -12.08 -10.38
N GLU A 222 -8.27 -12.27 -11.48
CA GLU A 222 -9.41 -11.42 -11.81
C GLU A 222 -10.43 -11.33 -10.67
N ARG A 223 -10.69 -12.45 -9.97
CA ARG A 223 -11.62 -12.48 -8.82
C ARG A 223 -11.13 -11.73 -7.59
N MET A 224 -9.88 -11.28 -7.57
CA MET A 224 -9.31 -10.51 -6.46
C MET A 224 -9.63 -9.00 -6.55
N TYR A 225 -10.14 -8.57 -7.70
CA TYR A 225 -10.60 -7.22 -7.99
C TYR A 225 -12.13 -7.13 -7.90
#